data_a4a24d06374ba32d850226f0c3dc0909
#
_entry.id   a4a24d06374ba32d850226f0c3dc0909
#
_cell.length_a   1.000
_cell.length_b   1.000
_cell.length_c   1.000
_cell.angle_alpha   90.00
_cell.angle_beta   90.00
_cell.angle_gamma   90.00
#
_symmetry.space_group_name_H-M   'P 1'
#
loop_
_entity.id
_entity.type
_entity.pdbx_description
1 polymer ?
#
loop_
_entity_poly.entity_id
_entity_poly.type
_entity_poly.pdbx_seq_one_letter_code
_entity_poly.pdbx_strand_id
1 'polypeptide(L)'
;FWSKIFKEACPQYNFYFISYSRSLSGNKATGSSTCLIFKDFLDNKMGIAIDSDLHYLMQEPDIDAKHYILQTYTYSFENHLCFTDRLAALPILTCGFTNSIFDFNKFLLAYSKEKIHLKRSS
;
A
#
# COMPACT_ATOMS: atom_id res chain seq x y z
N PHE A 1 -7.03 -6.33 0.94
CA PHE A 1 -6.89 -5.04 0.27
C PHE A 1 -7.08 -5.18 -1.24
N TRP A 2 -6.18 -5.83 -1.97
CA TRP A 2 -6.23 -5.95 -3.42
C TRP A 2 -7.50 -6.62 -3.96
N SER A 3 -7.96 -7.69 -3.33
CA SER A 3 -9.18 -8.38 -3.77
C SER A 3 -10.42 -7.46 -3.74
N LYS A 4 -10.50 -6.56 -2.76
CA LYS A 4 -11.58 -5.58 -2.69
C LYS A 4 -11.48 -4.55 -3.81
N ILE A 5 -10.28 -4.02 -4.05
CA ILE A 5 -10.03 -3.05 -5.13
C ILE A 5 -10.40 -3.62 -6.50
N PHE A 6 -9.92 -4.82 -6.82
CA PHE A 6 -10.23 -5.45 -8.10
C PHE A 6 -11.71 -5.75 -8.28
N LYS A 7 -12.38 -6.19 -7.22
CA LYS A 7 -13.82 -6.47 -7.26
C LYS A 7 -14.66 -5.20 -7.48
N GLU A 8 -14.23 -4.07 -6.91
CA GLU A 8 -14.91 -2.79 -7.09
C GLU A 8 -14.58 -2.14 -8.45
N ALA A 9 -13.32 -2.19 -8.88
CA ALA A 9 -12.87 -1.54 -10.11
C ALA A 9 -13.25 -2.31 -11.38
N CYS A 10 -13.28 -3.64 -11.31
CA CYS A 10 -13.49 -4.52 -12.45
C CYS A 10 -14.46 -5.66 -12.13
N PRO A 11 -15.72 -5.35 -11.79
CA PRO A 11 -16.70 -6.35 -11.34
C PRO A 11 -17.07 -7.39 -12.41
N GLN A 12 -16.79 -7.11 -13.68
CA GLN A 12 -17.05 -8.01 -14.81
C GLN A 12 -16.04 -9.15 -14.94
N TYR A 13 -14.91 -9.11 -14.18
CA TYR A 13 -13.88 -10.14 -14.22
C TYR A 13 -13.85 -10.96 -12.94
N ASN A 14 -13.52 -12.23 -13.08
CA ASN A 14 -13.23 -13.10 -11.96
C ASN A 14 -11.71 -13.16 -11.74
N PHE A 15 -11.25 -12.64 -10.62
CA PHE A 15 -9.84 -12.65 -10.26
C PHE A 15 -9.51 -13.79 -9.30
N TYR A 16 -8.46 -14.51 -9.59
CA TYR A 16 -7.91 -15.54 -8.71
C TYR A 16 -6.67 -14.99 -8.02
N PHE A 17 -6.74 -14.81 -6.70
CA PHE A 17 -5.64 -14.25 -5.91
C PHE A 17 -4.80 -15.36 -5.32
N ILE A 18 -3.51 -15.37 -5.66
CA ILE A 18 -2.54 -16.31 -5.11
C ILE A 18 -1.60 -15.51 -4.22
N SER A 19 -1.57 -15.84 -2.94
CA SER A 19 -0.59 -15.27 -2.02
C SER A 19 0.67 -16.11 -2.01
N TYR A 20 1.81 -15.48 -2.26
CA TYR A 20 3.09 -16.16 -2.19
C TYR A 20 3.68 -15.98 -0.79
N SER A 21 3.71 -17.05 -0.01
CA SER A 21 4.14 -16.99 1.40
C SER A 21 5.35 -17.88 1.75
N ARG A 22 5.84 -18.68 0.79
CA ARG A 22 6.97 -19.60 1.05
C ARG A 22 7.90 -19.68 -0.16
N SER A 23 9.21 -19.64 0.10
CA SER A 23 10.20 -19.95 -0.92
C SER A 23 10.31 -21.48 -1.13
N LEU A 24 10.92 -21.90 -2.22
CA LEU A 24 11.22 -23.30 -2.51
C LEU A 24 12.09 -23.97 -1.41
N SER A 25 12.87 -23.19 -0.68
CA SER A 25 13.68 -23.62 0.46
C SER A 25 12.90 -23.77 1.77
N GLY A 26 11.59 -23.55 1.75
CA GLY A 26 10.74 -23.63 2.95
C GLY A 26 10.81 -22.42 3.89
N ASN A 27 11.69 -21.46 3.61
CA ASN A 27 11.78 -20.22 4.36
C ASN A 27 10.61 -19.30 4.01
N LYS A 28 10.17 -18.52 5.01
CA LYS A 28 9.10 -17.56 4.81
C LYS A 28 9.61 -16.45 3.87
N ALA A 29 9.11 -16.43 2.63
CA ALA A 29 9.41 -15.39 1.69
C ALA A 29 8.30 -14.33 1.77
N THR A 30 8.68 -13.12 2.12
CA THR A 30 7.76 -11.98 2.24
C THR A 30 8.35 -10.79 1.48
N GLY A 31 7.45 -9.95 0.99
CA GLY A 31 7.81 -8.70 0.33
C GLY A 31 7.62 -8.70 -1.19
N SER A 32 7.66 -7.51 -1.74
CA SER A 32 7.46 -7.23 -3.16
C SER A 32 8.48 -7.94 -4.05
N SER A 33 9.74 -8.01 -3.61
CA SER A 33 10.85 -8.66 -4.34
C SER A 33 10.58 -10.13 -4.68
N THR A 34 9.87 -10.85 -3.82
CA THR A 34 9.51 -12.24 -4.07
C THR A 34 8.49 -12.39 -5.19
N CYS A 35 7.52 -11.47 -5.27
CA CYS A 35 6.55 -11.45 -6.35
C CYS A 35 7.20 -11.06 -7.68
N LEU A 36 8.15 -10.14 -7.66
CA LEU A 36 8.86 -9.65 -8.85
C LEU A 36 9.73 -10.70 -9.55
N ILE A 37 10.03 -11.83 -8.92
CA ILE A 37 10.68 -12.98 -9.58
C ILE A 37 9.85 -13.49 -10.78
N PHE A 38 8.53 -13.32 -10.72
CA PHE A 38 7.63 -13.74 -11.81
C PHE A 38 7.45 -12.70 -12.91
N LYS A 39 8.19 -11.59 -12.87
CA LYS A 39 8.05 -10.47 -13.81
C LYS A 39 8.05 -10.91 -15.29
N ASP A 40 8.93 -11.81 -15.67
CA ASP A 40 9.08 -12.26 -17.06
C ASP A 40 7.95 -13.18 -17.54
N PHE A 41 7.06 -13.59 -16.65
CA PHE A 41 5.92 -14.46 -16.96
C PHE A 41 4.58 -13.73 -16.98
N LEU A 42 4.60 -12.41 -16.76
CA LEU A 42 3.38 -11.62 -16.67
C LEU A 42 2.81 -11.32 -18.06
N ASP A 43 1.49 -11.39 -18.16
CA ASP A 43 0.76 -11.12 -19.36
C ASP A 43 -0.66 -10.60 -19.05
N ASN A 44 -1.51 -10.51 -20.07
CA ASN A 44 -2.90 -10.07 -19.90
C ASN A 44 -3.79 -11.00 -19.08
N LYS A 45 -3.30 -12.16 -18.67
CA LYS A 45 -4.01 -13.12 -17.81
C LYS A 45 -3.40 -13.24 -16.42
N MET A 46 -2.14 -12.83 -16.26
CA MET A 46 -1.40 -12.93 -15.01
C MET A 46 -0.71 -11.60 -14.69
N GLY A 47 -1.08 -11.00 -13.57
CA GLY A 47 -0.47 -9.78 -13.07
C GLY A 47 0.00 -9.92 -11.63
N ILE A 48 0.78 -8.95 -11.18
CA ILE A 48 1.26 -8.84 -9.81
C ILE A 48 0.65 -7.59 -9.17
N ALA A 49 0.25 -7.69 -7.91
CA ALA A 49 -0.18 -6.56 -7.10
C ALA A 49 0.65 -6.53 -5.81
N ILE A 50 1.42 -5.47 -5.62
CA ILE A 50 2.40 -5.34 -4.55
C ILE A 50 2.28 -4.01 -3.81
N ASP A 51 2.85 -3.96 -2.63
CA ASP A 51 3.18 -2.69 -2.00
C ASP A 51 4.34 -2.03 -2.73
N SER A 52 4.30 -0.72 -2.83
CA SER A 52 5.28 0.02 -3.62
C SER A 52 6.71 -0.06 -3.07
N ASP A 53 6.88 -0.16 -1.76
CA ASP A 53 8.21 -0.15 -1.12
C ASP A 53 9.16 0.94 -1.69
N LEU A 54 8.60 2.08 -2.10
CA LEU A 54 9.22 3.21 -2.80
C LEU A 54 9.40 3.05 -4.33
N HIS A 55 9.17 1.89 -4.95
CA HIS A 55 9.31 1.69 -6.40
C HIS A 55 8.56 2.76 -7.22
N TYR A 56 7.35 3.11 -6.78
CA TYR A 56 6.55 4.15 -7.43
C TYR A 56 7.20 5.53 -7.36
N LEU A 57 7.73 5.92 -6.19
CA LEU A 57 8.38 7.21 -5.99
C LEU A 57 9.73 7.29 -6.72
N MET A 58 10.45 6.19 -6.78
CA MET A 58 11.74 6.09 -7.47
C MET A 58 11.57 5.93 -8.97
N GLN A 59 10.33 5.72 -9.44
CA GLN A 59 10.01 5.48 -10.85
C GLN A 59 10.87 4.37 -11.46
N GLU A 60 10.99 3.27 -10.72
CA GLU A 60 11.79 2.14 -11.17
C GLU A 60 11.27 1.60 -12.51
N PRO A 61 12.16 1.38 -13.48
CA PRO A 61 11.76 0.93 -14.81
C PRO A 61 11.11 -0.46 -14.73
N ASP A 62 10.13 -0.67 -15.58
CA ASP A 62 9.41 -1.93 -15.73
C ASP A 62 8.60 -2.40 -14.49
N ILE A 63 8.43 -1.58 -13.48
CA ILE A 63 7.52 -1.82 -12.35
C ILE A 63 6.32 -0.87 -12.48
N ASP A 64 5.45 -1.17 -13.43
CA ASP A 64 4.28 -0.36 -13.74
C ASP A 64 3.13 -1.20 -14.32
N ALA A 65 1.99 -0.56 -14.54
CA ALA A 65 0.80 -1.22 -15.08
C ALA A 65 0.97 -1.71 -16.52
N LYS A 66 1.89 -1.15 -17.31
CA LYS A 66 2.17 -1.62 -18.67
C LYS A 66 2.84 -3.00 -18.68
N HIS A 67 3.56 -3.29 -17.60
CA HIS A 67 4.21 -4.58 -17.37
C HIS A 67 3.36 -5.49 -16.47
N TYR A 68 2.04 -5.23 -16.36
CA TYR A 68 1.10 -6.00 -15.55
C TYR A 68 1.43 -6.03 -14.06
N ILE A 69 2.12 -4.99 -13.56
CA ILE A 69 2.46 -4.82 -12.16
C ILE A 69 1.70 -3.63 -11.60
N LEU A 70 0.80 -3.89 -10.67
CA LEU A 70 0.08 -2.88 -9.93
C LEU A 70 0.75 -2.66 -8.57
N GLN A 71 0.90 -1.42 -8.19
CA GLN A 71 1.54 -1.05 -6.93
C GLN A 71 0.76 0.04 -6.20
N THR A 72 0.94 0.12 -4.89
CA THR A 72 0.38 1.22 -4.10
C THR A 72 1.11 2.53 -4.45
N TYR A 73 0.41 3.67 -4.37
CA TYR A 73 1.04 4.99 -4.54
C TYR A 73 1.92 5.38 -3.36
N THR A 74 1.61 4.86 -2.19
CA THR A 74 2.35 5.05 -0.95
C THR A 74 3.24 3.85 -0.72
N TYR A 75 4.08 3.90 0.33
CA TYR A 75 5.01 2.83 0.66
C TYR A 75 4.31 1.47 0.75
N SER A 76 3.16 1.42 1.42
CA SER A 76 2.39 0.18 1.58
C SER A 76 0.88 0.45 1.59
N PHE A 77 0.07 -0.60 1.54
CA PHE A 77 -1.38 -0.47 1.57
C PHE A 77 -1.91 0.08 2.90
N GLU A 78 -1.20 -0.13 4.01
CA GLU A 78 -1.56 0.40 5.31
C GLU A 78 -1.58 1.93 5.29
N ASN A 79 -0.70 2.56 4.53
CA ASN A 79 -0.71 4.01 4.37
C ASN A 79 -2.01 4.52 3.75
N HIS A 80 -2.67 3.74 2.88
CA HIS A 80 -3.99 4.09 2.35
C HIS A 80 -5.10 3.98 3.39
N LEU A 81 -4.90 3.18 4.43
CA LEU A 81 -5.83 3.08 5.55
C LEU A 81 -5.66 4.24 6.55
N CYS A 82 -4.48 4.86 6.55
CA CYS A 82 -4.10 5.95 7.46
C CYS A 82 -4.48 7.34 6.94
N PHE A 83 -5.48 7.46 6.05
CA PHE A 83 -6.00 8.77 5.67
C PHE A 83 -6.66 9.47 6.86
N THR A 84 -6.42 10.78 6.95
CA THR A 84 -6.83 11.64 8.06
C THR A 84 -8.29 11.48 8.47
N ASP A 85 -9.19 11.39 7.50
CA ASP A 85 -10.63 11.29 7.76
C ASP A 85 -11.01 9.99 8.49
N ARG A 86 -10.34 8.90 8.15
CA ARG A 86 -10.55 7.60 8.81
C ARG A 86 -9.91 7.55 10.19
N LEU A 87 -8.71 8.09 10.32
CA LEU A 87 -8.01 8.15 11.61
C LEU A 87 -8.70 9.10 12.60
N ALA A 88 -9.30 10.18 12.13
CA ALA A 88 -10.06 11.09 12.97
C ALA A 88 -11.28 10.43 13.63
N ALA A 89 -11.86 9.43 12.99
CA ALA A 89 -12.99 8.69 13.54
C ALA A 89 -12.60 7.63 14.58
N LEU A 90 -11.36 7.14 14.58
CA LEU A 90 -10.93 6.05 15.46
C LEU A 90 -11.06 6.37 16.96
N PRO A 91 -10.61 7.53 17.47
CA PRO A 91 -10.75 7.85 18.90
C PRO A 91 -12.20 7.89 19.37
N ILE A 92 -13.11 8.34 18.50
CA ILE A 92 -14.54 8.37 18.78
C ILE A 92 -15.10 6.96 18.88
N LEU A 93 -14.76 6.10 17.91
CA LEU A 93 -15.28 4.74 17.81
C LEU A 93 -14.71 3.80 18.87
N THR A 94 -13.45 3.98 19.26
CA THR A 94 -12.76 3.07 20.17
C THR A 94 -12.82 3.50 21.63
N CYS A 95 -12.75 4.79 21.90
CA CYS A 95 -12.62 5.34 23.27
C CYS A 95 -13.76 6.28 23.64
N GLY A 96 -14.71 6.56 22.75
CA GLY A 96 -15.79 7.52 23.00
C GLY A 96 -15.32 8.97 23.12
N PHE A 97 -14.08 9.28 22.69
CA PHE A 97 -13.55 10.64 22.74
C PHE A 97 -14.28 11.54 21.75
N THR A 98 -14.62 12.73 22.17
CA THR A 98 -15.13 13.78 21.28
C THR A 98 -13.96 14.50 20.59
N ASN A 99 -14.21 15.06 19.42
CA ASN A 99 -13.19 15.84 18.67
C ASN A 99 -12.60 17.02 19.46
N SER A 100 -13.26 17.44 20.55
CA SER A 100 -12.77 18.51 21.41
C SER A 100 -11.55 18.12 22.26
N ILE A 101 -11.29 16.82 22.46
CA ILE A 101 -10.20 16.33 23.30
C ILE A 101 -8.91 16.16 22.50
N PHE A 102 -9.00 15.70 21.25
CA PHE A 102 -7.84 15.50 20.42
C PHE A 102 -8.18 15.68 18.94
N ASP A 103 -7.51 16.63 18.28
CA ASP A 103 -7.66 16.88 16.85
C ASP A 103 -6.56 16.14 16.09
N PHE A 104 -6.92 14.98 15.53
CA PHE A 104 -6.02 14.11 14.77
C PHE A 104 -5.47 14.80 13.52
N ASN A 105 -6.26 15.63 12.86
CA ASN A 105 -5.85 16.36 11.66
C ASN A 105 -4.75 17.37 11.97
N LYS A 106 -4.91 18.14 13.05
CA LYS A 106 -3.88 19.07 13.51
C LYS A 106 -2.60 18.34 13.92
N PHE A 107 -2.74 17.22 14.63
CA PHE A 107 -1.59 16.40 15.01
C PHE A 107 -0.81 15.89 13.77
N LEU A 108 -1.48 15.32 12.79
CA LEU A 108 -0.83 14.80 11.58
C LEU A 108 -0.17 15.91 10.75
N LEU A 109 -0.81 17.08 10.64
CA LEU A 109 -0.24 18.22 9.95
C LEU A 109 1.03 18.74 10.66
N ALA A 110 1.01 18.83 11.99
CA ALA A 110 2.16 19.24 12.78
C ALA A 110 3.31 18.23 12.65
N TYR A 111 3.00 16.93 12.79
CA TYR A 111 3.97 15.85 12.65
C TYR A 111 4.61 15.81 11.26
N SER A 112 3.82 15.98 10.21
CA SER A 112 4.32 16.02 8.83
C SER A 112 5.26 17.20 8.59
N LYS A 113 4.94 18.37 9.11
CA LYS A 113 5.81 19.56 8.99
C LYS A 113 7.16 19.34 9.67
N GLU A 114 7.19 18.80 10.89
CA GLU A 114 8.43 18.52 11.58
C GLU A 114 9.31 17.50 10.85
N LYS A 115 8.73 16.43 10.32
CA LYS A 115 9.47 15.41 9.56
C LYS A 115 10.09 15.95 8.28
N ILE A 116 9.40 16.87 7.59
CA ILE A 116 9.93 17.53 6.39
C ILE A 116 11.14 18.42 6.76
N HIS A 117 11.09 19.12 7.88
CA HIS A 117 12.20 19.95 8.33
C HIS A 117 13.44 19.14 8.70
N LEU A 118 13.28 18.02 9.37
CA LEU A 118 14.40 17.13 9.73
C LEU A 118 15.11 16.54 8.51
N LYS A 119 14.40 16.27 7.42
CA LYS A 119 15.02 15.79 6.16
C LYS A 119 15.77 16.87 5.37
N ARG A 120 15.46 18.15 5.59
CA ARG A 120 16.16 19.28 4.93
C ARG A 120 17.41 19.72 5.66
N SER A 121 17.58 19.29 6.91
CA SER A 121 18.71 19.65 7.77
C SER A 121 19.80 18.57 7.84
N SER A 122 19.59 17.46 7.11
CA SER A 122 20.54 16.35 6.96
C SER A 122 21.15 16.39 5.57
#